data_aa69a4c613d610d28d66f79fad95895e
#
_entry.id   aa69a4c613d610d28d66f79fad95895e
#
_cell.length_a   1.000
_cell.length_b   1.000
_cell.length_c   1.000
_cell.angle_alpha   90.00
_cell.angle_beta   90.00
_cell.angle_gamma   90.00
#
_symmetry.space_group_name_H-M   'P 1'
#
loop_
_entity.id
_entity.type
_entity.pdbx_description
1 polymer ?
#
loop_
_entity_poly.entity_id
_entity_poly.type
_entity_poly.pdbx_seq_one_letter_code
_entity_poly.pdbx_strand_id
1 'polypeptide(L)'
;MPFKTRVTEMLGIEHPIVQGGMQNVGYAELASAVSNAGGLGLITALTQPSPEALAAEIERCRSMTSKPFGVNLTYLPTLNAPDYGAFAKVIINAGITIVETAGSPKVREIWEMMKPHGIKIVHKCTSVRHALSAEKHGCDIISIDGFECAGHPGEDDVGGLVLIPAAKDKVKIPLLASGGIGDARGFVAALALGAEGINMGTRFCATKEAPIHDNVKAKYVENDELGTNLIFRKFHNTARVGKNSVSDEVVEISAREGAVFEDVRHLVSGAQGAALLKSGDLDSGIFWAGMIQGLIHDIPTCQELIDRIIGEAEEIVKGRLSGMVA
;
A
#
# COMPACT_ATOMS: atom_id res chain seq x y z
N MET A 1 20.30 8.21 -13.53
CA MET A 1 19.31 9.15 -14.16
C MET A 1 17.93 8.77 -13.64
N PRO A 2 17.02 9.70 -13.37
CA PRO A 2 15.70 9.34 -12.90
C PRO A 2 14.90 8.57 -13.96
N PHE A 3 14.15 7.56 -13.52
CA PHE A 3 13.17 6.86 -14.35
C PHE A 3 11.96 7.78 -14.58
N LYS A 4 11.86 8.40 -15.73
CA LYS A 4 10.73 9.29 -16.08
C LYS A 4 9.58 8.48 -16.66
N THR A 5 8.39 8.63 -16.07
CA THR A 5 7.16 7.98 -16.48
C THR A 5 5.98 8.95 -16.36
N ARG A 6 4.82 8.60 -16.93
CA ARG A 6 3.62 9.42 -16.73
C ARG A 6 3.24 9.56 -15.25
N VAL A 7 3.56 8.55 -14.42
CA VAL A 7 3.33 8.62 -12.96
C VAL A 7 4.18 9.72 -12.33
N THR A 8 5.49 9.81 -12.64
CA THR A 8 6.34 10.87 -12.09
C THR A 8 5.89 12.27 -12.52
N GLU A 9 5.47 12.42 -13.77
CA GLU A 9 4.97 13.69 -14.31
C GLU A 9 3.64 14.10 -13.66
N MET A 10 2.69 13.15 -13.53
CA MET A 10 1.36 13.43 -12.98
C MET A 10 1.38 13.72 -11.48
N LEU A 11 2.27 13.06 -10.74
CA LEU A 11 2.36 13.19 -9.28
C LEU A 11 3.41 14.22 -8.83
N GLY A 12 4.24 14.72 -9.76
CA GLY A 12 5.31 15.70 -9.47
C GLY A 12 6.42 15.12 -8.59
N ILE A 13 6.69 13.81 -8.68
CA ILE A 13 7.70 13.10 -7.90
C ILE A 13 8.93 12.77 -8.74
N GLU A 14 10.07 12.56 -8.10
CA GLU A 14 11.34 12.29 -8.77
C GLU A 14 11.45 10.83 -9.23
N HIS A 15 11.02 9.91 -8.38
CA HIS A 15 11.09 8.47 -8.62
C HIS A 15 9.68 7.86 -8.66
N PRO A 16 9.36 6.95 -9.60
CA PRO A 16 8.04 6.36 -9.71
C PRO A 16 7.80 5.29 -8.63
N ILE A 17 7.97 5.69 -7.36
CA ILE A 17 7.83 4.86 -6.17
C ILE A 17 6.82 5.51 -5.23
N VAL A 18 5.78 4.76 -4.86
CA VAL A 18 4.73 5.18 -3.94
C VAL A 18 4.80 4.33 -2.68
N GLN A 19 4.73 4.96 -1.52
CA GLN A 19 4.43 4.27 -0.27
C GLN A 19 2.91 4.22 -0.12
N GLY A 20 2.33 3.04 -0.25
CA GLY A 20 0.89 2.85 -0.17
C GLY A 20 0.30 3.18 1.19
N GLY A 21 -0.97 3.54 1.23
CA GLY A 21 -1.68 3.76 2.48
C GLY A 21 -1.67 2.51 3.36
N MET A 22 -1.27 2.67 4.62
CA MET A 22 -1.15 1.59 5.60
C MET A 22 -1.73 2.06 6.93
N GLN A 23 -2.78 1.39 7.39
CA GLN A 23 -3.43 1.72 8.65
C GLN A 23 -2.45 1.54 9.82
N ASN A 24 -2.41 2.53 10.72
CA ASN A 24 -1.51 2.63 11.86
C ASN A 24 0.00 2.66 11.53
N VAL A 25 0.36 2.91 10.27
CA VAL A 25 1.74 3.04 9.79
C VAL A 25 1.93 4.34 8.99
N GLY A 26 0.97 4.69 8.12
CA GLY A 26 1.03 5.86 7.27
C GLY A 26 0.77 7.17 8.04
N TYR A 27 1.75 7.59 8.83
CA TYR A 27 1.79 8.88 9.52
C TYR A 27 2.74 9.86 8.83
N ALA A 28 2.77 11.09 9.31
CA ALA A 28 3.59 12.16 8.75
C ALA A 28 5.09 11.83 8.71
N GLU A 29 5.61 11.08 9.70
CA GLU A 29 7.03 10.65 9.73
C GLU A 29 7.39 9.86 8.49
N LEU A 30 6.64 8.80 8.22
CA LEU A 30 6.90 7.93 7.08
C LEU A 30 6.60 8.65 5.76
N ALA A 31 5.45 9.32 5.68
CA ALA A 31 5.02 10.01 4.47
C ALA A 31 6.01 11.09 4.04
N SER A 32 6.47 11.93 4.98
CA SER A 32 7.46 12.98 4.70
C SER A 32 8.83 12.40 4.32
N ALA A 33 9.27 11.34 4.98
CA ALA A 33 10.56 10.71 4.68
C ALA A 33 10.59 10.11 3.27
N VAL A 34 9.51 9.43 2.84
CA VAL A 34 9.39 8.91 1.47
C VAL A 34 9.35 10.05 0.45
N SER A 35 8.61 11.12 0.74
CA SER A 35 8.52 12.28 -0.15
C SER A 35 9.86 13.00 -0.26
N ASN A 36 10.58 13.19 0.84
CA ASN A 36 11.92 13.78 0.85
C ASN A 36 12.94 12.95 0.06
N ALA A 37 12.76 11.62 0.06
CA ALA A 37 13.57 10.68 -0.73
C ALA A 37 13.17 10.63 -2.23
N GLY A 38 12.25 11.49 -2.67
CA GLY A 38 11.85 11.61 -4.08
C GLY A 38 10.71 10.70 -4.54
N GLY A 39 10.15 9.87 -3.65
CA GLY A 39 8.93 9.09 -3.89
C GLY A 39 7.66 9.87 -3.55
N LEU A 40 6.53 9.18 -3.49
CA LEU A 40 5.27 9.70 -2.95
C LEU A 40 4.97 9.04 -1.62
N GLY A 41 5.02 9.78 -0.53
CA GLY A 41 4.52 9.34 0.78
C GLY A 41 3.03 9.60 0.94
N LEU A 42 2.33 8.73 1.67
CA LEU A 42 0.90 8.84 1.92
C LEU A 42 0.57 8.80 3.41
N ILE A 43 -0.15 9.81 3.89
CA ILE A 43 -0.81 9.77 5.20
C ILE A 43 -2.06 8.91 5.07
N THR A 44 -2.29 7.97 6.00
CA THR A 44 -3.50 7.16 6.03
C THR A 44 -4.58 7.87 6.85
N ALA A 45 -5.62 8.37 6.19
CA ALA A 45 -6.65 9.21 6.82
C ALA A 45 -7.37 8.50 7.96
N LEU A 46 -7.77 7.24 7.77
CA LEU A 46 -8.53 6.48 8.78
C LEU A 46 -7.67 5.96 9.96
N THR A 47 -6.38 6.22 9.95
CA THR A 47 -5.52 6.07 11.14
C THR A 47 -5.78 7.21 12.12
N GLN A 48 -6.24 8.35 11.63
CA GLN A 48 -6.57 9.49 12.47
C GLN A 48 -7.97 9.32 13.07
N PRO A 49 -8.16 9.61 14.38
CA PRO A 49 -9.42 9.35 15.08
C PRO A 49 -10.57 10.28 14.62
N SER A 50 -10.26 11.39 13.98
CA SER A 50 -11.26 12.34 13.48
C SER A 50 -10.74 13.13 12.27
N PRO A 51 -11.64 13.79 11.51
CA PRO A 51 -11.23 14.72 10.45
C PRO A 51 -10.29 15.82 10.92
N GLU A 52 -10.50 16.39 12.12
CA GLU A 52 -9.66 17.43 12.70
C GLU A 52 -8.24 16.90 13.00
N ALA A 53 -8.15 15.67 13.50
CA ALA A 53 -6.87 15.00 13.71
C ALA A 53 -6.14 14.76 12.37
N LEU A 54 -6.87 14.41 11.30
CA LEU A 54 -6.27 14.34 9.97
C LEU A 54 -5.75 15.70 9.51
N ALA A 55 -6.49 16.79 9.73
CA ALA A 55 -6.02 18.13 9.38
C ALA A 55 -4.70 18.46 10.09
N ALA A 56 -4.61 18.19 11.38
CA ALA A 56 -3.40 18.40 12.16
C ALA A 56 -2.23 17.52 11.66
N GLU A 57 -2.49 16.27 11.29
CA GLU A 57 -1.48 15.36 10.75
C GLU A 57 -0.96 15.79 9.37
N ILE A 58 -1.84 16.32 8.51
CA ILE A 58 -1.44 16.91 7.22
C ILE A 58 -0.52 18.13 7.45
N GLU A 59 -0.86 19.03 8.37
CA GLU A 59 -0.01 20.19 8.69
C GLU A 59 1.32 19.75 9.30
N ARG A 60 1.31 18.73 10.15
CA ARG A 60 2.54 18.13 10.69
C ARG A 60 3.44 17.59 9.57
N CYS A 61 2.89 16.86 8.62
CA CYS A 61 3.65 16.36 7.46
C CYS A 61 4.20 17.53 6.62
N ARG A 62 3.39 18.58 6.41
CA ARG A 62 3.80 19.77 5.67
C ARG A 62 4.95 20.53 6.34
N SER A 63 5.05 20.46 7.67
CA SER A 63 6.20 21.02 8.40
C SER A 63 7.49 20.19 8.23
N MET A 64 7.39 18.93 7.79
CA MET A 64 8.50 17.98 7.66
C MET A 64 8.99 17.83 6.21
N THR A 65 8.19 18.26 5.22
CA THR A 65 8.56 18.17 3.80
C THR A 65 7.94 19.30 2.98
N SER A 66 8.72 19.79 2.00
CA SER A 66 8.22 20.69 0.94
C SER A 66 7.90 19.92 -0.36
N LYS A 67 8.12 18.61 -0.38
CA LYS A 67 7.88 17.75 -1.53
C LYS A 67 6.41 17.30 -1.59
N PRO A 68 5.90 16.88 -2.75
CA PRO A 68 4.56 16.32 -2.86
C PRO A 68 4.36 15.12 -1.93
N PHE A 69 3.25 15.11 -1.22
CA PHE A 69 2.74 13.95 -0.50
C PHE A 69 1.22 13.87 -0.70
N GLY A 70 0.65 12.71 -0.43
CA GLY A 70 -0.79 12.51 -0.59
C GLY A 70 -1.45 11.96 0.66
N VAL A 71 -2.74 11.67 0.54
CA VAL A 71 -3.54 11.07 1.60
C VAL A 71 -4.23 9.81 1.08
N ASN A 72 -4.16 8.72 1.83
CA ASN A 72 -4.94 7.52 1.56
C ASN A 72 -6.29 7.61 2.27
N LEU A 73 -7.37 7.33 1.55
CA LEU A 73 -8.72 7.21 2.08
C LEU A 73 -9.37 5.92 1.57
N THR A 74 -9.27 4.86 2.36
CA THR A 74 -9.78 3.53 2.02
C THR A 74 -11.24 3.40 2.46
N TYR A 75 -12.12 3.05 1.54
CA TYR A 75 -13.54 2.85 1.80
C TYR A 75 -13.82 1.38 2.19
N LEU A 76 -13.79 1.10 3.48
CA LEU A 76 -14.01 -0.24 4.01
C LEU A 76 -15.47 -0.44 4.45
N PRO A 77 -16.04 -1.64 4.25
CA PRO A 77 -17.28 -2.00 4.89
C PRO A 77 -17.02 -2.18 6.40
N THR A 78 -17.56 -1.26 7.21
CA THR A 78 -17.42 -1.29 8.67
C THR A 78 -18.80 -1.20 9.32
N LEU A 79 -18.95 -1.76 10.53
CA LEU A 79 -20.18 -1.65 11.31
C LEU A 79 -20.51 -0.19 11.65
N ASN A 80 -19.47 0.61 11.93
CA ASN A 80 -19.55 2.03 12.18
C ASN A 80 -18.75 2.75 11.09
N ALA A 81 -19.40 3.09 9.98
CA ALA A 81 -18.73 3.78 8.89
C ALA A 81 -18.28 5.18 9.34
N PRO A 82 -17.00 5.54 9.10
CA PRO A 82 -16.55 6.91 9.33
C PRO A 82 -17.30 7.87 8.41
N ASP A 83 -17.37 9.15 8.79
CA ASP A 83 -17.85 10.19 7.89
C ASP A 83 -16.81 10.49 6.80
N TYR A 84 -16.81 9.66 5.75
CA TYR A 84 -15.91 9.81 4.60
C TYR A 84 -16.02 11.19 3.95
N GLY A 85 -17.20 11.80 3.96
CA GLY A 85 -17.41 13.13 3.41
C GLY A 85 -16.71 14.21 4.22
N ALA A 86 -16.69 14.11 5.55
CA ALA A 86 -15.93 15.02 6.41
C ALA A 86 -14.42 14.86 6.21
N PHE A 87 -13.90 13.63 6.13
CA PHE A 87 -12.49 13.40 5.79
C PHE A 87 -12.12 13.97 4.42
N ALA A 88 -12.97 13.77 3.40
CA ALA A 88 -12.77 14.33 2.06
C ALA A 88 -12.72 15.87 2.07
N LYS A 89 -13.59 16.52 2.84
CA LYS A 89 -13.58 17.99 2.98
C LYS A 89 -12.29 18.49 3.61
N VAL A 90 -11.77 17.79 4.61
CA VAL A 90 -10.47 18.15 5.23
C VAL A 90 -9.34 18.03 4.20
N ILE A 91 -9.28 16.97 3.43
CA ILE A 91 -8.28 16.75 2.38
C ILE A 91 -8.33 17.88 1.34
N ILE A 92 -9.54 18.26 0.89
CA ILE A 92 -9.76 19.36 -0.06
C ILE A 92 -9.31 20.68 0.53
N ASN A 93 -9.77 21.02 1.75
CA ASN A 93 -9.48 22.29 2.41
C ASN A 93 -8.00 22.46 2.74
N ALA A 94 -7.31 21.34 3.02
CA ALA A 94 -5.86 21.33 3.22
C ALA A 94 -5.07 21.48 1.90
N GLY A 95 -5.71 21.52 0.74
CA GLY A 95 -5.04 21.68 -0.55
C GLY A 95 -4.19 20.46 -0.94
N ILE A 96 -4.55 19.28 -0.49
CA ILE A 96 -3.94 18.02 -0.94
C ILE A 96 -4.30 17.80 -2.41
N THR A 97 -3.30 17.46 -3.21
CA THR A 97 -3.47 17.31 -4.67
C THR A 97 -3.47 15.85 -5.13
N ILE A 98 -3.14 14.90 -4.26
CA ILE A 98 -3.04 13.48 -4.58
C ILE A 98 -3.75 12.67 -3.50
N VAL A 99 -4.69 11.82 -3.90
CA VAL A 99 -5.41 10.93 -2.99
C VAL A 99 -5.35 9.49 -3.51
N GLU A 100 -4.85 8.58 -2.66
CA GLU A 100 -4.99 7.16 -2.90
C GLU A 100 -6.29 6.66 -2.29
N THR A 101 -7.03 5.85 -3.04
CA THR A 101 -8.27 5.24 -2.58
C THR A 101 -8.27 3.73 -2.79
N ALA A 102 -9.04 3.02 -1.99
CA ALA A 102 -9.26 1.59 -2.14
C ALA A 102 -10.67 1.21 -1.65
N GLY A 103 -11.12 0.01 -1.97
CA GLY A 103 -12.31 -0.61 -1.39
C GLY A 103 -13.57 -0.47 -2.23
N SER A 104 -14.71 -0.29 -1.56
CA SER A 104 -16.04 -0.34 -2.17
C SER A 104 -16.25 0.67 -3.32
N PRO A 105 -17.03 0.33 -4.35
CA PRO A 105 -17.43 1.26 -5.42
C PRO A 105 -18.06 2.58 -4.94
N LYS A 106 -18.57 2.64 -3.70
CA LYS A 106 -19.06 3.88 -3.08
C LYS A 106 -17.97 4.98 -2.96
N VAL A 107 -16.72 4.62 -3.02
CA VAL A 107 -15.60 5.59 -3.04
C VAL A 107 -15.71 6.61 -4.18
N ARG A 108 -16.49 6.33 -5.21
CA ARG A 108 -16.74 7.24 -6.34
C ARG A 108 -17.44 8.53 -5.91
N GLU A 109 -18.28 8.48 -4.89
CA GLU A 109 -18.92 9.66 -4.29
C GLU A 109 -17.84 10.64 -3.76
N ILE A 110 -16.77 10.08 -3.21
CA ILE A 110 -15.61 10.86 -2.74
C ILE A 110 -14.83 11.45 -3.93
N TRP A 111 -14.66 10.68 -5.02
CA TRP A 111 -14.00 11.20 -6.23
C TRP A 111 -14.76 12.39 -6.82
N GLU A 112 -16.09 12.31 -6.88
CA GLU A 112 -16.95 13.40 -7.36
C GLU A 112 -16.76 14.68 -6.55
N MET A 113 -16.52 14.58 -5.23
CA MET A 113 -16.20 15.71 -4.38
C MET A 113 -14.80 16.27 -4.64
N MET A 114 -13.81 15.43 -4.92
CA MET A 114 -12.38 15.80 -5.00
C MET A 114 -11.97 16.31 -6.39
N LYS A 115 -12.52 15.75 -7.45
CA LYS A 115 -12.12 16.07 -8.84
C LYS A 115 -12.30 17.53 -9.24
N PRO A 116 -13.38 18.25 -8.84
CA PRO A 116 -13.51 19.68 -9.15
C PRO A 116 -12.38 20.53 -8.57
N HIS A 117 -11.64 20.01 -7.58
CA HIS A 117 -10.49 20.68 -6.96
C HIS A 117 -9.14 20.27 -7.57
N GLY A 118 -9.15 19.53 -8.68
CA GLY A 118 -7.94 19.11 -9.39
C GLY A 118 -7.16 17.99 -8.70
N ILE A 119 -7.74 17.32 -7.71
CA ILE A 119 -7.11 16.22 -6.99
C ILE A 119 -6.96 15.01 -7.90
N LYS A 120 -5.75 14.47 -7.97
CA LYS A 120 -5.42 13.24 -8.69
C LYS A 120 -5.81 12.03 -7.86
N ILE A 121 -6.57 11.13 -8.46
CA ILE A 121 -7.03 9.90 -7.82
C ILE A 121 -6.16 8.72 -8.25
N VAL A 122 -5.46 8.12 -7.30
CA VAL A 122 -4.82 6.81 -7.42
C VAL A 122 -5.78 5.78 -6.82
N HIS A 123 -6.17 4.75 -7.56
CA HIS A 123 -7.09 3.74 -7.02
C HIS A 123 -6.50 2.34 -7.03
N LYS A 124 -6.58 1.67 -5.87
CA LYS A 124 -6.10 0.30 -5.69
C LYS A 124 -7.15 -0.70 -6.18
N CYS A 125 -6.69 -1.62 -7.01
CA CYS A 125 -7.50 -2.68 -7.62
C CYS A 125 -6.80 -4.02 -7.51
N THR A 126 -7.56 -5.10 -7.33
CA THR A 126 -7.05 -6.48 -7.27
C THR A 126 -7.43 -7.31 -8.51
N SER A 127 -8.08 -6.70 -9.49
CA SER A 127 -8.47 -7.38 -10.74
C SER A 127 -8.55 -6.41 -11.92
N VAL A 128 -8.38 -6.94 -13.13
CA VAL A 128 -8.52 -6.19 -14.38
C VAL A 128 -9.92 -5.57 -14.51
N ARG A 129 -10.95 -6.28 -14.08
CA ARG A 129 -12.34 -5.81 -14.09
C ARG A 129 -12.51 -4.55 -13.22
N HIS A 130 -11.91 -4.54 -12.03
CA HIS A 130 -11.96 -3.39 -11.15
C HIS A 130 -11.16 -2.21 -11.71
N ALA A 131 -9.99 -2.47 -12.30
CA ALA A 131 -9.16 -1.45 -12.96
C ALA A 131 -9.92 -0.75 -14.11
N LEU A 132 -10.53 -1.52 -15.02
CA LEU A 132 -11.37 -0.97 -16.10
C LEU A 132 -12.55 -0.15 -15.56
N SER A 133 -13.17 -0.62 -14.48
CA SER A 133 -14.27 0.11 -13.85
C SER A 133 -13.79 1.42 -13.24
N ALA A 134 -12.63 1.44 -12.58
CA ALA A 134 -12.05 2.65 -12.01
C ALA A 134 -11.68 3.67 -13.10
N GLU A 135 -11.03 3.23 -14.17
CA GLU A 135 -10.72 4.07 -15.32
C GLU A 135 -11.99 4.70 -15.93
N LYS A 136 -13.02 3.89 -16.18
CA LYS A 136 -14.31 4.36 -16.71
C LYS A 136 -14.94 5.47 -15.85
N HIS A 137 -14.76 5.43 -14.53
CA HIS A 137 -15.31 6.41 -13.60
C HIS A 137 -14.34 7.55 -13.30
N GLY A 138 -13.22 7.61 -14.06
CA GLY A 138 -12.33 8.75 -14.08
C GLY A 138 -11.26 8.73 -12.99
N CYS A 139 -10.81 7.58 -12.55
CA CYS A 139 -9.54 7.44 -11.84
C CYS A 139 -8.39 7.95 -12.72
N ASP A 140 -7.35 8.55 -12.12
CA ASP A 140 -6.20 9.08 -12.87
C ASP A 140 -5.07 8.06 -13.00
N ILE A 141 -4.85 7.22 -11.98
CA ILE A 141 -3.81 6.19 -11.92
C ILE A 141 -4.39 4.94 -11.25
N ILE A 142 -4.14 3.76 -11.83
CA ILE A 142 -4.45 2.48 -11.20
C ILE A 142 -3.25 2.00 -10.39
N SER A 143 -3.44 1.56 -9.16
CA SER A 143 -2.51 0.71 -8.43
C SER A 143 -3.06 -0.71 -8.45
N ILE A 144 -2.41 -1.62 -9.19
CA ILE A 144 -2.85 -3.00 -9.32
C ILE A 144 -2.12 -3.89 -8.32
N ASP A 145 -2.88 -4.51 -7.41
CA ASP A 145 -2.34 -5.32 -6.32
C ASP A 145 -2.35 -6.80 -6.72
N GLY A 146 -1.15 -7.38 -6.92
CA GLY A 146 -0.99 -8.83 -7.11
C GLY A 146 -1.32 -9.61 -5.83
N PHE A 147 -1.57 -10.91 -5.98
CA PHE A 147 -1.91 -11.82 -4.89
C PHE A 147 -0.89 -11.83 -3.74
N GLU A 148 0.35 -11.44 -4.02
CA GLU A 148 1.46 -11.38 -3.05
C GLU A 148 1.31 -10.24 -2.02
N CYS A 149 0.36 -9.31 -2.23
CA CYS A 149 0.19 -8.13 -1.38
C CYS A 149 -0.29 -8.48 0.04
N ALA A 150 0.02 -7.59 0.98
CA ALA A 150 -0.59 -7.56 2.30
C ALA A 150 -2.04 -7.04 2.22
N GLY A 151 -2.82 -7.32 3.24
CA GLY A 151 -4.22 -6.90 3.28
C GLY A 151 -5.11 -7.74 2.39
N HIS A 152 -6.00 -7.13 1.63
CA HIS A 152 -7.01 -7.82 0.85
C HIS A 152 -6.58 -7.99 -0.63
N PRO A 153 -5.99 -9.14 -1.01
CA PRO A 153 -5.50 -9.38 -2.37
C PRO A 153 -6.64 -9.70 -3.37
N GLY A 154 -7.89 -9.71 -2.93
CA GLY A 154 -9.03 -10.21 -3.70
C GLY A 154 -9.19 -11.73 -3.58
N GLU A 155 -10.12 -12.29 -4.35
CA GLU A 155 -10.47 -13.71 -4.28
C GLU A 155 -10.01 -14.50 -5.53
N ASP A 156 -9.37 -13.84 -6.50
CA ASP A 156 -9.02 -14.45 -7.80
C ASP A 156 -7.62 -15.10 -7.80
N ASP A 157 -6.80 -14.91 -6.75
CA ASP A 157 -5.46 -15.48 -6.53
C ASP A 157 -4.46 -15.23 -7.67
N VAL A 158 -4.60 -14.11 -8.40
CA VAL A 158 -3.74 -13.80 -9.54
C VAL A 158 -2.50 -13.03 -9.07
N GLY A 159 -1.33 -13.64 -9.22
CA GLY A 159 -0.03 -13.01 -8.92
C GLY A 159 0.32 -11.85 -9.85
N GLY A 160 1.17 -10.95 -9.36
CA GLY A 160 1.56 -9.72 -10.05
C GLY A 160 2.16 -9.96 -11.44
N LEU A 161 2.94 -11.04 -11.62
CA LEU A 161 3.57 -11.38 -12.91
C LEU A 161 2.56 -11.55 -14.06
N VAL A 162 1.33 -11.98 -13.74
CA VAL A 162 0.25 -12.15 -14.73
C VAL A 162 -0.72 -10.98 -14.67
N LEU A 163 -1.06 -10.50 -13.47
CA LEU A 163 -2.08 -9.46 -13.30
C LEU A 163 -1.65 -8.11 -13.87
N ILE A 164 -0.37 -7.72 -13.70
CA ILE A 164 0.15 -6.43 -14.17
C ILE A 164 0.03 -6.29 -15.70
N PRO A 165 0.59 -7.19 -16.53
CA PRO A 165 0.46 -7.08 -17.98
C PRO A 165 -0.99 -7.27 -18.44
N ALA A 166 -1.77 -8.15 -17.82
CA ALA A 166 -3.18 -8.32 -18.15
C ALA A 166 -4.01 -7.04 -17.90
N ALA A 167 -3.70 -6.30 -16.84
CA ALA A 167 -4.30 -4.98 -16.59
C ALA A 167 -3.80 -3.94 -17.60
N LYS A 168 -2.48 -3.90 -17.85
CA LYS A 168 -1.87 -2.94 -18.77
C LYS A 168 -2.39 -3.05 -20.20
N ASP A 169 -2.66 -4.25 -20.67
CA ASP A 169 -3.23 -4.48 -22.00
C ASP A 169 -4.65 -3.91 -22.16
N LYS A 170 -5.33 -3.64 -21.08
CA LYS A 170 -6.74 -3.20 -21.07
C LYS A 170 -6.94 -1.74 -20.65
N VAL A 171 -6.16 -1.24 -19.69
CA VAL A 171 -6.27 0.13 -19.20
C VAL A 171 -5.33 1.07 -19.96
N LYS A 172 -5.78 2.31 -20.17
CA LYS A 172 -5.02 3.34 -20.92
C LYS A 172 -4.30 4.33 -20.00
N ILE A 173 -4.85 4.54 -18.80
CA ILE A 173 -4.24 5.40 -17.78
C ILE A 173 -2.98 4.75 -17.18
N PRO A 174 -2.09 5.53 -16.54
CA PRO A 174 -0.91 4.98 -15.89
C PRO A 174 -1.24 3.91 -14.86
N LEU A 175 -0.33 2.92 -14.73
CA LEU A 175 -0.48 1.79 -13.83
C LEU A 175 0.73 1.73 -12.89
N LEU A 176 0.47 1.63 -11.60
CA LEU A 176 1.43 1.26 -10.56
C LEU A 176 1.30 -0.24 -10.28
N ALA A 177 2.41 -0.95 -10.27
CA ALA A 177 2.47 -2.34 -9.81
C ALA A 177 2.59 -2.39 -8.29
N SER A 178 1.80 -3.22 -7.64
CA SER A 178 1.76 -3.37 -6.19
C SER A 178 1.64 -4.84 -5.78
N GLY A 179 2.16 -5.18 -4.60
CA GLY A 179 2.25 -6.56 -4.14
C GLY A 179 3.50 -7.28 -4.65
N GLY A 180 4.26 -7.91 -3.75
CA GLY A 180 5.44 -8.68 -4.12
C GLY A 180 6.67 -7.87 -4.56
N ILE A 181 6.68 -6.54 -4.40
CA ILE A 181 7.76 -5.67 -4.86
C ILE A 181 8.40 -4.98 -3.66
N GLY A 182 9.74 -5.04 -3.57
CA GLY A 182 10.48 -4.44 -2.44
C GLY A 182 11.94 -4.09 -2.76
N ASP A 183 12.42 -4.37 -3.97
CA ASP A 183 13.79 -4.10 -4.40
C ASP A 183 13.87 -3.71 -5.89
N ALA A 184 15.07 -3.43 -6.36
CA ALA A 184 15.34 -3.03 -7.74
C ALA A 184 14.94 -4.07 -8.78
N ARG A 185 15.03 -5.37 -8.46
CA ARG A 185 14.64 -6.47 -9.35
C ARG A 185 13.14 -6.42 -9.63
N GLY A 186 12.35 -6.29 -8.57
CA GLY A 186 10.90 -6.15 -8.66
C GLY A 186 10.48 -4.85 -9.36
N PHE A 187 11.18 -3.75 -9.10
CA PHE A 187 10.95 -2.48 -9.78
C PHE A 187 11.17 -2.57 -11.29
N VAL A 188 12.33 -3.11 -11.73
CA VAL A 188 12.62 -3.29 -13.16
C VAL A 188 11.64 -4.25 -13.82
N ALA A 189 11.30 -5.36 -13.14
CA ALA A 189 10.30 -6.32 -13.64
C ALA A 189 8.93 -5.64 -13.83
N ALA A 190 8.49 -4.83 -12.86
CA ALA A 190 7.23 -4.09 -12.97
C ALA A 190 7.18 -3.16 -14.20
N LEU A 191 8.28 -2.42 -14.45
CA LEU A 191 8.40 -1.58 -15.64
C LEU A 191 8.39 -2.41 -16.93
N ALA A 192 9.08 -3.54 -16.96
CA ALA A 192 9.09 -4.46 -18.11
C ALA A 192 7.71 -5.07 -18.40
N LEU A 193 6.89 -5.30 -17.37
CA LEU A 193 5.50 -5.75 -17.47
C LEU A 193 4.52 -4.65 -17.89
N GLY A 194 5.00 -3.41 -18.08
CA GLY A 194 4.23 -2.27 -18.56
C GLY A 194 3.68 -1.34 -17.47
N ALA A 195 4.01 -1.56 -16.21
CA ALA A 195 3.73 -0.57 -15.16
C ALA A 195 4.61 0.68 -15.35
N GLU A 196 4.18 1.79 -14.80
CA GLU A 196 4.88 3.08 -14.87
C GLU A 196 5.41 3.55 -13.51
N GLY A 197 5.43 2.64 -12.56
CA GLY A 197 5.93 2.80 -11.21
C GLY A 197 5.46 1.66 -10.32
N ILE A 198 5.85 1.73 -9.04
CA ILE A 198 5.51 0.74 -8.05
C ILE A 198 4.84 1.36 -6.84
N ASN A 199 4.00 0.58 -6.15
CA ASN A 199 3.40 0.93 -4.88
C ASN A 199 3.77 -0.14 -3.84
N MET A 200 4.50 0.24 -2.79
CA MET A 200 5.01 -0.66 -1.77
C MET A 200 4.38 -0.38 -0.41
N GLY A 201 4.04 -1.44 0.32
CA GLY A 201 3.61 -1.37 1.73
C GLY A 201 4.66 -1.97 2.66
N THR A 202 4.71 -3.29 2.73
CA THR A 202 5.53 -4.08 3.69
C THR A 202 7.01 -3.67 3.69
N ARG A 203 7.59 -3.36 2.52
CA ARG A 203 8.98 -2.89 2.44
C ARG A 203 9.20 -1.58 3.23
N PHE A 204 8.25 -0.63 3.15
CA PHE A 204 8.32 0.62 3.90
C PHE A 204 8.03 0.44 5.40
N CYS A 205 7.26 -0.60 5.81
CA CYS A 205 7.14 -0.95 7.23
C CYS A 205 8.51 -1.29 7.86
N ALA A 206 9.41 -1.90 7.09
CA ALA A 206 10.77 -2.22 7.51
C ALA A 206 11.75 -1.09 7.17
N THR A 207 11.42 0.16 7.54
CA THR A 207 12.30 1.33 7.49
C THR A 207 12.42 1.99 8.86
N LYS A 208 13.46 2.79 9.05
CA LYS A 208 13.69 3.50 10.32
C LYS A 208 12.55 4.46 10.66
N GLU A 209 11.97 5.13 9.64
CA GLU A 209 10.93 6.15 9.80
C GLU A 209 9.51 5.58 9.94
N ALA A 210 9.30 4.28 9.68
CA ALA A 210 8.01 3.66 9.97
C ALA A 210 7.71 3.72 11.48
N PRO A 211 6.60 4.35 11.92
CA PRO A 211 6.33 4.60 13.34
C PRO A 211 5.71 3.37 14.01
N ILE A 212 6.37 2.24 13.91
CA ILE A 212 6.00 0.96 14.52
C ILE A 212 7.16 0.42 15.35
N HIS A 213 6.86 -0.45 16.30
CA HIS A 213 7.85 -1.00 17.21
C HIS A 213 8.93 -1.80 16.48
N ASP A 214 10.17 -1.74 16.97
CA ASP A 214 11.33 -2.39 16.33
C ASP A 214 11.19 -3.92 16.27
N ASN A 215 10.52 -4.56 17.22
CA ASN A 215 10.22 -5.99 17.14
C ASN A 215 9.41 -6.36 15.90
N VAL A 216 8.45 -5.50 15.50
CA VAL A 216 7.65 -5.71 14.30
C VAL A 216 8.50 -5.55 13.05
N LYS A 217 9.39 -4.54 13.03
CA LYS A 217 10.35 -4.37 11.93
C LYS A 217 11.31 -5.55 11.83
N ALA A 218 11.83 -6.01 12.95
CA ALA A 218 12.68 -7.21 13.00
C ALA A 218 11.95 -8.45 12.48
N LYS A 219 10.65 -8.59 12.79
CA LYS A 219 9.84 -9.71 12.31
C LYS A 219 9.70 -9.74 10.79
N TYR A 220 9.57 -8.57 10.12
CA TYR A 220 9.59 -8.51 8.65
C TYR A 220 10.92 -8.95 8.04
N VAL A 221 12.05 -8.73 8.75
CA VAL A 221 13.40 -9.12 8.30
C VAL A 221 13.67 -10.62 8.57
N GLU A 222 13.09 -11.15 9.65
CA GLU A 222 13.25 -12.55 10.05
C GLU A 222 12.43 -13.52 9.18
N ASN A 223 11.25 -13.07 8.74
CA ASN A 223 10.32 -13.91 7.99
C ASN A 223 10.82 -14.17 6.55
N ASP A 224 10.53 -15.37 6.06
CA ASP A 224 10.69 -15.76 4.66
C ASP A 224 9.42 -15.49 3.83
N GLU A 225 9.42 -15.95 2.57
CA GLU A 225 8.27 -15.82 1.66
C GLU A 225 7.05 -16.63 2.08
N LEU A 226 7.20 -17.60 3.00
CA LEU A 226 6.15 -18.41 3.58
C LEU A 226 5.63 -17.86 4.92
N GLY A 227 6.21 -16.77 5.39
CA GLY A 227 5.89 -16.13 6.67
C GLY A 227 4.57 -15.35 6.69
N THR A 228 3.59 -15.71 5.85
CA THR A 228 2.24 -15.09 5.83
C THR A 228 1.14 -16.13 5.95
N ASN A 229 -0.01 -15.73 6.51
CA ASN A 229 -1.26 -16.46 6.48
C ASN A 229 -2.32 -15.75 5.67
N LEU A 230 -3.18 -16.52 4.98
CA LEU A 230 -4.42 -16.02 4.41
C LEU A 230 -5.56 -16.32 5.41
N ILE A 231 -6.15 -15.26 5.93
CA ILE A 231 -7.29 -15.32 6.84
C ILE A 231 -8.58 -14.92 6.12
N PHE A 232 -9.75 -15.22 6.68
CA PHE A 232 -11.09 -14.85 6.20
C PHE A 232 -11.49 -15.39 4.82
N ARG A 233 -10.70 -16.28 4.21
CA ARG A 233 -10.97 -16.84 2.88
C ARG A 233 -12.35 -17.53 2.83
N LYS A 234 -12.73 -18.28 3.87
CA LYS A 234 -14.04 -18.93 3.98
C LYS A 234 -15.19 -17.91 4.00
N PHE A 235 -14.92 -16.69 4.42
CA PHE A 235 -15.92 -15.62 4.54
C PHE A 235 -15.94 -14.69 3.33
N HIS A 236 -15.27 -15.06 2.23
CA HIS A 236 -15.15 -14.25 1.01
C HIS A 236 -14.63 -12.83 1.27
N ASN A 237 -13.69 -12.71 2.19
CA ASN A 237 -13.02 -11.46 2.53
C ASN A 237 -11.53 -11.73 2.79
N THR A 238 -10.91 -12.47 1.88
CA THR A 238 -9.52 -12.93 1.98
C THR A 238 -8.58 -11.79 2.34
N ALA A 239 -7.80 -11.99 3.40
CA ALA A 239 -6.76 -11.05 3.81
C ALA A 239 -5.45 -11.77 4.08
N ARG A 240 -4.32 -11.15 3.69
CA ARG A 240 -2.97 -11.65 3.97
C ARG A 240 -2.36 -10.87 5.11
N VAL A 241 -1.90 -11.61 6.12
CA VAL A 241 -1.28 -11.09 7.34
C VAL A 241 0.05 -11.79 7.62
N GLY A 242 0.89 -11.19 8.46
CA GLY A 242 2.09 -11.86 8.96
C GLY A 242 1.73 -13.09 9.79
N LYS A 243 2.55 -14.13 9.67
CA LYS A 243 2.37 -15.36 10.42
C LYS A 243 2.81 -15.17 11.87
N ASN A 244 1.91 -15.48 12.80
CA ASN A 244 2.10 -15.51 14.24
C ASN A 244 1.06 -16.43 14.87
N SER A 245 1.13 -16.65 16.20
CA SER A 245 0.19 -17.52 16.91
C SER A 245 -1.28 -17.15 16.70
N VAL A 246 -1.59 -15.85 16.68
CA VAL A 246 -2.97 -15.35 16.49
C VAL A 246 -3.47 -15.65 15.07
N SER A 247 -2.66 -15.39 14.04
CA SER A 247 -3.06 -15.66 12.66
C SER A 247 -3.17 -17.16 12.38
N ASP A 248 -2.34 -18.01 13.02
CA ASP A 248 -2.44 -19.46 12.95
C ASP A 248 -3.76 -19.95 13.60
N GLU A 249 -4.13 -19.40 14.77
CA GLU A 249 -5.40 -19.70 15.45
C GLU A 249 -6.61 -19.30 14.59
N VAL A 250 -6.57 -18.11 13.94
CA VAL A 250 -7.64 -17.67 13.02
C VAL A 250 -7.81 -18.65 11.86
N VAL A 251 -6.72 -19.13 11.28
CA VAL A 251 -6.75 -20.14 10.20
C VAL A 251 -7.36 -21.45 10.70
N GLU A 252 -6.92 -21.93 11.87
CA GLU A 252 -7.42 -23.17 12.47
C GLU A 252 -8.94 -23.10 12.76
N ILE A 253 -9.39 -22.02 13.44
CA ILE A 253 -10.82 -21.84 13.74
C ILE A 253 -11.63 -21.74 12.45
N SER A 254 -11.15 -20.95 11.47
CA SER A 254 -11.85 -20.77 10.20
C SER A 254 -11.98 -22.06 9.39
N ALA A 255 -11.08 -23.02 9.56
CA ALA A 255 -11.13 -24.31 8.88
C ALA A 255 -12.24 -25.25 9.41
N ARG A 256 -12.76 -25.02 10.62
CA ARG A 256 -13.78 -25.85 11.25
C ARG A 256 -15.08 -25.83 10.45
N GLU A 257 -15.80 -26.96 10.45
CA GLU A 257 -17.13 -27.01 9.84
C GLU A 257 -18.09 -26.05 10.56
N GLY A 258 -18.89 -25.30 9.79
CA GLY A 258 -19.84 -24.33 10.34
C GLY A 258 -19.23 -23.04 10.88
N ALA A 259 -17.89 -22.85 10.86
CA ALA A 259 -17.25 -21.63 11.36
C ALA A 259 -17.79 -20.37 10.67
N VAL A 260 -18.06 -19.35 11.46
CA VAL A 260 -18.54 -18.01 11.05
C VAL A 260 -17.54 -16.94 11.50
N PHE A 261 -17.66 -15.72 10.96
CA PHE A 261 -16.73 -14.63 11.29
C PHE A 261 -16.71 -14.29 12.80
N GLU A 262 -17.82 -14.42 13.48
CA GLU A 262 -17.93 -14.18 14.92
C GLU A 262 -16.98 -15.05 15.74
N ASP A 263 -16.66 -16.26 15.30
CA ASP A 263 -15.76 -17.16 16.01
C ASP A 263 -14.31 -16.64 16.07
N VAL A 264 -13.92 -15.81 15.10
CA VAL A 264 -12.57 -15.23 15.02
C VAL A 264 -12.53 -13.72 15.31
N ARG A 265 -13.67 -13.06 15.43
CA ARG A 265 -13.77 -11.61 15.58
C ARG A 265 -12.95 -11.07 16.73
N HIS A 266 -12.88 -11.77 17.84
CA HIS A 266 -12.15 -11.37 19.04
C HIS A 266 -10.63 -11.39 18.85
N LEU A 267 -10.10 -12.14 17.87
CA LEU A 267 -8.67 -12.25 17.55
C LEU A 267 -8.19 -11.17 16.58
N VAL A 268 -9.08 -10.59 15.79
CA VAL A 268 -8.75 -9.80 14.60
C VAL A 268 -9.18 -8.34 14.69
N SER A 269 -9.40 -7.83 15.89
CA SER A 269 -9.81 -6.44 16.05
C SER A 269 -8.72 -5.46 15.61
N GLY A 270 -9.11 -4.38 14.91
CA GLY A 270 -8.16 -3.35 14.48
C GLY A 270 -7.44 -2.68 15.66
N ALA A 271 -8.08 -2.62 16.84
CA ALA A 271 -7.47 -2.08 18.05
C ALA A 271 -6.32 -2.96 18.57
N GLN A 272 -6.46 -4.28 18.50
CA GLN A 272 -5.37 -5.21 18.87
C GLN A 272 -4.20 -5.08 17.88
N GLY A 273 -4.47 -5.02 16.56
CA GLY A 273 -3.42 -4.77 15.57
C GLY A 273 -2.68 -3.45 15.80
N ALA A 274 -3.40 -2.37 16.14
CA ALA A 274 -2.78 -1.09 16.49
C ALA A 274 -1.92 -1.21 17.76
N ALA A 275 -2.40 -1.92 18.80
CA ALA A 275 -1.65 -2.16 20.03
C ALA A 275 -0.38 -2.98 19.77
N LEU A 276 -0.45 -4.04 18.94
CA LEU A 276 0.68 -4.83 18.50
C LEU A 276 1.76 -3.97 17.85
N LEU A 277 1.37 -3.15 16.88
CA LEU A 277 2.31 -2.28 16.14
C LEU A 277 3.02 -1.28 17.08
N LYS A 278 2.35 -0.86 18.16
CA LYS A 278 2.89 0.08 19.14
C LYS A 278 3.72 -0.60 20.22
N SER A 279 3.29 -1.75 20.74
CA SER A 279 3.95 -2.47 21.84
C SER A 279 5.08 -3.37 21.41
N GLY A 280 5.01 -3.88 20.17
CA GLY A 280 5.92 -4.91 19.66
C GLY A 280 5.62 -6.31 20.21
N ASP A 281 4.48 -6.51 20.87
CA ASP A 281 4.01 -7.83 21.28
C ASP A 281 3.34 -8.53 20.09
N LEU A 282 4.14 -9.36 19.41
CA LEU A 282 3.78 -10.01 18.15
C LEU A 282 2.62 -11.00 18.27
N ASP A 283 2.31 -11.47 19.47
CA ASP A 283 1.25 -12.44 19.73
C ASP A 283 -0.03 -11.81 20.33
N SER A 284 -0.12 -10.47 20.35
CA SER A 284 -1.30 -9.76 20.86
C SER A 284 -2.36 -9.44 19.81
N GLY A 285 -2.13 -9.76 18.54
CA GLY A 285 -3.07 -9.48 17.44
C GLY A 285 -2.52 -9.87 16.07
N ILE A 286 -3.15 -9.38 15.01
CA ILE A 286 -2.66 -9.56 13.63
C ILE A 286 -1.90 -8.32 13.17
N PHE A 287 -0.91 -8.50 12.29
CA PHE A 287 -0.22 -7.43 11.58
C PHE A 287 -0.16 -7.72 10.08
N TRP A 288 -0.20 -6.68 9.27
CA TRP A 288 -0.26 -6.81 7.82
C TRP A 288 1.12 -7.05 7.24
N ALA A 289 1.31 -8.12 6.48
CA ALA A 289 2.56 -8.46 5.80
C ALA A 289 2.27 -9.11 4.45
N GLY A 290 2.96 -8.66 3.39
CA GLY A 290 2.97 -9.31 2.08
C GLY A 290 4.08 -10.35 1.97
N MET A 291 4.01 -11.21 0.95
CA MET A 291 5.02 -12.24 0.69
C MET A 291 6.41 -11.66 0.44
N ILE A 292 6.49 -10.38 0.07
CA ILE A 292 7.75 -9.66 -0.17
C ILE A 292 8.68 -9.64 1.05
N GLN A 293 8.18 -9.90 2.26
CA GLN A 293 9.04 -9.98 3.44
C GLN A 293 10.19 -10.97 3.27
N GLY A 294 10.02 -12.06 2.50
CA GLY A 294 11.11 -12.98 2.18
C GLY A 294 12.29 -12.37 1.40
N LEU A 295 12.16 -11.12 0.93
CA LEU A 295 13.21 -10.37 0.27
C LEU A 295 13.63 -9.11 1.07
N ILE A 296 13.17 -8.97 2.32
CA ILE A 296 13.52 -7.86 3.21
C ILE A 296 14.57 -8.36 4.19
N HIS A 297 15.79 -7.83 4.10
CA HIS A 297 16.93 -8.29 4.89
C HIS A 297 17.55 -7.20 5.77
N ASP A 298 16.97 -5.99 5.78
CA ASP A 298 17.47 -4.84 6.55
C ASP A 298 16.37 -3.81 6.87
N ILE A 299 16.72 -2.85 7.74
CA ILE A 299 15.87 -1.73 8.16
C ILE A 299 16.59 -0.42 7.85
N PRO A 300 16.64 0.00 6.58
CA PRO A 300 17.29 1.25 6.15
C PRO A 300 16.41 2.48 6.46
N THR A 301 16.93 3.67 6.23
CA THR A 301 16.10 4.86 6.05
C THR A 301 15.33 4.80 4.73
N CYS A 302 14.25 5.58 4.60
CA CYS A 302 13.53 5.71 3.33
C CYS A 302 14.43 6.22 2.21
N GLN A 303 15.36 7.15 2.52
CA GLN A 303 16.34 7.66 1.57
C GLN A 303 17.27 6.54 1.08
N GLU A 304 17.91 5.81 2.01
CA GLU A 304 18.81 4.69 1.66
C GLU A 304 18.07 3.62 0.83
N LEU A 305 16.79 3.34 1.14
CA LEU A 305 15.99 2.36 0.41
C LEU A 305 15.72 2.81 -1.02
N ILE A 306 15.23 4.04 -1.20
CA ILE A 306 14.87 4.56 -2.53
C ILE A 306 16.12 4.74 -3.39
N ASP A 307 17.20 5.32 -2.85
CA ASP A 307 18.47 5.46 -3.58
C ASP A 307 19.01 4.12 -4.05
N ARG A 308 18.98 3.11 -3.20
CA ARG A 308 19.39 1.74 -3.52
C ARG A 308 18.51 1.14 -4.64
N ILE A 309 17.20 1.22 -4.53
CA ILE A 309 16.28 0.68 -5.56
C ILE A 309 16.58 1.34 -6.92
N ILE A 310 16.72 2.65 -6.95
CA ILE A 310 16.95 3.39 -8.21
C ILE A 310 18.36 3.11 -8.76
N GLY A 311 19.40 3.13 -7.93
CA GLY A 311 20.76 2.85 -8.35
C GLY A 311 20.93 1.44 -8.91
N GLU A 312 20.50 0.44 -8.16
CA GLU A 312 20.54 -0.97 -8.60
C GLU A 312 19.67 -1.23 -9.83
N ALA A 313 18.51 -0.55 -9.96
CA ALA A 313 17.68 -0.67 -11.15
C ALA A 313 18.38 -0.15 -12.41
N GLU A 314 19.10 0.96 -12.31
CA GLU A 314 19.95 1.44 -13.41
C GLU A 314 21.02 0.42 -13.80
N GLU A 315 21.68 -0.20 -12.82
CA GLU A 315 22.69 -1.24 -13.06
C GLU A 315 22.08 -2.48 -13.74
N ILE A 316 20.89 -2.91 -13.29
CA ILE A 316 20.17 -4.03 -13.93
C ILE A 316 19.87 -3.72 -15.39
N VAL A 317 19.34 -2.54 -15.68
CA VAL A 317 18.93 -2.17 -17.06
C VAL A 317 20.14 -1.96 -17.95
N LYS A 318 21.12 -1.14 -17.52
CA LYS A 318 22.27 -0.74 -18.34
C LYS A 318 23.38 -1.80 -18.42
N GLY A 319 23.56 -2.56 -17.35
CA GLY A 319 24.60 -3.59 -17.24
C GLY A 319 24.04 -4.98 -17.61
N ARG A 320 23.30 -5.57 -16.65
CA ARG A 320 22.89 -6.96 -16.75
C ARG A 320 22.00 -7.26 -17.96
N LEU A 321 20.90 -6.50 -18.15
CA LEU A 321 19.96 -6.78 -19.24
C LEU A 321 20.52 -6.39 -20.61
N SER A 322 21.17 -5.22 -20.72
CA SER A 322 21.80 -4.81 -21.97
C SER A 322 22.91 -5.77 -22.42
N GLY A 323 23.65 -6.36 -21.45
CA GLY A 323 24.68 -7.36 -21.77
C GLY A 323 24.14 -8.73 -22.21
N MET A 324 22.81 -8.97 -22.11
CA MET A 324 22.16 -10.18 -22.60
C MET A 324 21.64 -10.04 -24.05
N VAL A 325 21.61 -8.82 -24.57
CA VAL A 325 21.16 -8.53 -25.93
C VAL A 325 22.43 -8.37 -26.79
N ALA A 326 22.69 -9.33 -27.66
CA ALA A 326 23.85 -9.34 -28.56
C ALA A 326 23.60 -8.45 -29.78
#